data_4c953a0be3133fa431b7b00c0a194490
#
_entry.id   4c953a0be3133fa431b7b00c0a194490
#
_cell.length_a   1.000
_cell.length_b   1.000
_cell.length_c   1.000
_cell.angle_alpha   90.00
_cell.angle_beta   90.00
_cell.angle_gamma   90.00
#
_symmetry.space_group_name_H-M   'P 1'
#
loop_
_entity.id
_entity.type
_entity.pdbx_description
1 polymer ?
#
loop_
_entity_poly.entity_id
_entity_poly.type
_entity_poly.pdbx_seq_one_letter_code
_entity_poly.pdbx_strand_id
1 'polypeptide(L)'
;MFKKLSSSLLIVSVCVFSSCTPTVKQEIAILPTPVSLTEQSGSFVLKDGMKIGVSDQSLFPAVGYLQEILRNVISTSVEVTTDKDQVDMYFQLKDTGGKPGSYRLQSTPEYIQIEASDYSGIISAITTIRQLLPAAIEVQGEKQTYSIPVVQIEDAPRFEWRGFMLDASRHFWNKNEVKHVLDLMSLYKLNKFHWHLSDDQGWRIEIEKYPLLTEKGAWRKFNKHDRTCMARAKEEDNTDFLIPQNKIRIVEGDTLYGGMTALTISIHTWRNTE
;
A
#
# COMPACT_ATOMS: atom_id res chain seq x y z
N MET A 1 31.60 -8.30 -84.03
CA MET A 1 31.24 -9.41 -83.15
C MET A 1 31.06 -8.80 -81.78
N PHE A 2 29.86 -8.30 -81.45
CA PHE A 2 29.55 -7.61 -80.17
C PHE A 2 28.78 -8.52 -79.24
N LYS A 3 29.34 -8.89 -78.10
CA LYS A 3 28.68 -9.63 -77.04
C LYS A 3 27.85 -8.66 -76.23
N LYS A 4 26.54 -8.89 -76.19
CA LYS A 4 25.58 -8.20 -75.27
C LYS A 4 25.73 -8.77 -73.85
N LEU A 5 26.15 -7.95 -72.91
CA LEU A 5 26.02 -8.26 -71.47
C LEU A 5 24.58 -7.95 -71.03
N SER A 6 23.90 -8.97 -70.59
CA SER A 6 22.61 -8.85 -69.96
C SER A 6 22.78 -8.61 -68.43
N SER A 7 22.43 -7.41 -67.94
CA SER A 7 22.44 -7.10 -66.52
C SER A 7 21.08 -7.54 -65.93
N SER A 8 21.10 -8.64 -65.21
CA SER A 8 19.95 -9.06 -64.41
C SER A 8 19.89 -8.24 -63.11
N LEU A 9 18.87 -7.41 -63.00
CA LEU A 9 18.58 -6.62 -61.78
C LEU A 9 17.87 -7.51 -60.76
N LEU A 10 18.54 -7.86 -59.67
CA LEU A 10 18.00 -8.63 -58.56
C LEU A 10 17.25 -7.67 -57.64
N ILE A 11 15.92 -7.67 -57.66
CA ILE A 11 15.10 -6.92 -56.71
C ILE A 11 15.02 -7.74 -55.42
N VAL A 12 15.74 -7.35 -54.41
CA VAL A 12 15.58 -7.90 -53.03
C VAL A 12 14.42 -7.20 -52.37
N SER A 13 13.28 -7.90 -52.29
CA SER A 13 12.13 -7.45 -51.52
C SER A 13 12.40 -7.63 -50.02
N VAL A 14 12.69 -6.54 -49.31
CA VAL A 14 12.81 -6.55 -47.86
C VAL A 14 11.39 -6.54 -47.24
N CYS A 15 10.93 -7.71 -46.84
CA CYS A 15 9.73 -7.82 -46.03
C CYS A 15 10.04 -7.31 -44.61
N VAL A 16 9.63 -6.09 -44.32
CA VAL A 16 9.64 -5.58 -42.93
C VAL A 16 8.51 -6.28 -42.18
N PHE A 17 8.85 -7.34 -41.44
CA PHE A 17 7.93 -7.93 -40.47
C PHE A 17 7.79 -6.93 -39.29
N SER A 18 6.76 -6.12 -39.31
CA SER A 18 6.31 -5.41 -38.10
C SER A 18 5.89 -6.47 -37.09
N SER A 19 6.77 -6.78 -36.18
CA SER A 19 6.46 -7.61 -35.02
C SER A 19 5.51 -6.84 -34.12
N CYS A 20 4.21 -7.01 -34.32
CA CYS A 20 3.22 -6.63 -33.33
C CYS A 20 3.41 -7.60 -32.15
N THR A 21 4.21 -7.21 -31.16
CA THR A 21 4.15 -7.85 -29.85
C THR A 21 2.74 -7.59 -29.29
N PRO A 22 1.95 -8.62 -29.02
CA PRO A 22 0.65 -8.40 -28.38
C PRO A 22 0.91 -7.72 -27.04
N THR A 23 0.46 -6.49 -26.90
CA THR A 23 0.43 -5.80 -25.62
C THR A 23 -0.56 -6.59 -24.76
N VAL A 24 -0.06 -7.38 -23.82
CA VAL A 24 -0.90 -8.04 -22.83
C VAL A 24 -1.60 -6.92 -22.07
N LYS A 25 -2.89 -6.77 -22.29
CA LYS A 25 -3.70 -5.79 -21.54
C LYS A 25 -3.67 -6.22 -20.08
N GLN A 26 -3.09 -5.40 -19.22
CA GLN A 26 -3.11 -5.63 -17.79
C GLN A 26 -4.56 -5.54 -17.31
N GLU A 27 -5.07 -6.62 -16.75
CA GLU A 27 -6.40 -6.61 -16.11
C GLU A 27 -6.35 -5.73 -14.86
N ILE A 28 -7.31 -4.80 -14.74
CA ILE A 28 -7.40 -3.92 -13.58
C ILE A 28 -8.05 -4.71 -12.44
N ALA A 29 -7.25 -5.07 -11.44
CA ALA A 29 -7.67 -5.80 -10.25
C ALA A 29 -7.57 -4.89 -9.02
N ILE A 30 -8.67 -4.27 -8.62
CA ILE A 30 -8.76 -3.42 -7.41
C ILE A 30 -9.54 -4.15 -6.34
N LEU A 31 -8.96 -4.28 -5.14
CA LEU A 31 -9.57 -4.91 -3.98
C LEU A 31 -9.61 -3.93 -2.78
N PRO A 32 -10.79 -3.75 -2.15
CA PRO A 32 -12.12 -4.19 -2.59
C PRO A 32 -12.52 -3.58 -3.93
N THR A 33 -13.38 -4.29 -4.68
CA THR A 33 -13.90 -3.77 -5.96
C THR A 33 -14.61 -2.44 -5.76
N PRO A 34 -14.26 -1.39 -6.51
CA PRO A 34 -14.91 -0.08 -6.43
C PRO A 34 -16.41 -0.15 -6.76
N VAL A 35 -17.16 0.85 -6.29
CA VAL A 35 -18.59 0.99 -6.61
C VAL A 35 -18.78 1.16 -8.12
N SER A 36 -17.92 1.94 -8.76
CA SER A 36 -17.92 2.13 -10.22
C SER A 36 -16.49 2.24 -10.73
N LEU A 37 -16.22 1.57 -11.85
CA LEU A 37 -14.96 1.65 -12.58
C LEU A 37 -15.24 1.63 -14.07
N THR A 38 -14.77 2.64 -14.78
CA THR A 38 -14.80 2.72 -16.23
C THR A 38 -13.38 2.88 -16.74
N GLU A 39 -12.94 1.94 -17.59
CA GLU A 39 -11.63 2.00 -18.25
C GLU A 39 -11.78 2.68 -19.62
N GLN A 40 -10.80 3.49 -19.97
CA GLN A 40 -10.69 4.16 -21.28
C GLN A 40 -9.35 3.83 -21.93
N SER A 41 -9.18 4.19 -23.20
CA SER A 41 -7.91 3.98 -23.89
C SER A 41 -6.85 4.96 -23.41
N GLY A 42 -5.60 4.45 -23.29
CA GLY A 42 -4.44 5.26 -22.89
C GLY A 42 -3.97 4.97 -21.49
N SER A 43 -2.89 5.62 -21.11
CA SER A 43 -2.30 5.52 -19.77
C SER A 43 -1.58 6.80 -19.38
N PHE A 44 -1.60 7.12 -18.10
CA PHE A 44 -0.78 8.15 -17.49
C PHE A 44 0.60 7.58 -17.18
N VAL A 45 1.64 8.14 -17.76
CA VAL A 45 3.02 7.66 -17.59
C VAL A 45 3.65 8.38 -16.41
N LEU A 46 4.18 7.60 -15.45
CA LEU A 46 4.98 8.14 -14.35
C LEU A 46 6.33 8.61 -14.88
N LYS A 47 6.74 9.81 -14.50
CA LYS A 47 7.98 10.45 -14.96
C LYS A 47 8.74 11.10 -13.81
N ASP A 48 10.03 11.27 -13.98
CA ASP A 48 10.85 12.03 -13.05
C ASP A 48 10.42 13.52 -13.03
N GLY A 49 10.54 14.14 -11.86
CA GLY A 49 10.17 15.55 -11.68
C GLY A 49 8.68 15.82 -11.64
N MET A 50 7.85 14.80 -11.40
CA MET A 50 6.41 14.98 -11.21
C MET A 50 6.10 15.92 -10.05
N LYS A 51 5.00 16.65 -10.21
CA LYS A 51 4.46 17.54 -9.19
C LYS A 51 3.08 17.06 -8.74
N ILE A 52 2.89 17.05 -7.43
CA ILE A 52 1.61 16.73 -6.81
C ILE A 52 1.06 17.96 -6.13
N GLY A 53 -0.14 18.39 -6.55
CA GLY A 53 -0.88 19.46 -5.91
C GLY A 53 -1.86 18.93 -4.86
N VAL A 54 -2.05 19.72 -3.81
CA VAL A 54 -3.06 19.44 -2.78
C VAL A 54 -3.88 20.69 -2.50
N SER A 55 -5.18 20.52 -2.22
CA SER A 55 -6.06 21.63 -1.89
C SER A 55 -5.79 22.25 -0.52
N ASP A 56 -5.14 21.51 0.37
CA ASP A 56 -4.87 21.91 1.74
C ASP A 56 -3.63 21.21 2.30
N GLN A 57 -2.85 21.90 3.14
CA GLN A 57 -1.62 21.36 3.73
C GLN A 57 -1.85 20.15 4.65
N SER A 58 -3.06 19.98 5.20
CA SER A 58 -3.41 18.78 5.97
C SER A 58 -3.29 17.49 5.19
N LEU A 59 -3.23 17.56 3.85
CA LEU A 59 -3.02 16.41 2.97
C LEU A 59 -1.55 16.04 2.74
N PHE A 60 -0.58 16.85 3.19
CA PHE A 60 0.84 16.52 3.03
C PHE A 60 1.23 15.13 3.56
N PRO A 61 0.76 14.67 4.74
CA PRO A 61 1.08 13.33 5.22
C PRO A 61 0.52 12.23 4.32
N ALA A 62 -0.69 12.41 3.75
CA ALA A 62 -1.27 11.46 2.82
C ALA A 62 -0.45 11.37 1.53
N VAL A 63 -0.08 12.51 0.96
CA VAL A 63 0.77 12.55 -0.24
C VAL A 63 2.18 12.02 0.06
N GLY A 64 2.71 12.23 1.26
CA GLY A 64 3.96 11.62 1.72
C GLY A 64 3.91 10.09 1.61
N TYR A 65 2.77 9.47 1.91
CA TYR A 65 2.58 8.03 1.68
C TYR A 65 2.67 7.65 0.20
N LEU A 66 2.06 8.44 -0.69
CA LEU A 66 2.18 8.20 -2.12
C LEU A 66 3.63 8.39 -2.60
N GLN A 67 4.34 9.41 -2.09
CA GLN A 67 5.76 9.59 -2.41
C GLN A 67 6.61 8.37 -2.03
N GLU A 68 6.32 7.72 -0.88
CA GLU A 68 7.01 6.49 -0.48
C GLU A 68 6.74 5.34 -1.45
N ILE A 69 5.48 5.16 -1.88
CA ILE A 69 5.12 4.15 -2.89
C ILE A 69 5.88 4.43 -4.20
N LEU A 70 5.91 5.68 -4.64
CA LEU A 70 6.53 6.07 -5.89
C LEU A 70 8.07 6.09 -5.85
N ARG A 71 8.69 6.10 -4.67
CA ARG A 71 10.16 6.12 -4.52
C ARG A 71 10.87 4.95 -5.22
N ASN A 72 10.22 3.80 -5.29
CA ASN A 72 10.74 2.62 -5.99
C ASN A 72 10.56 2.70 -7.52
N VAL A 73 9.77 3.67 -7.99
CA VAL A 73 9.30 3.79 -9.37
C VAL A 73 9.96 4.95 -10.09
N ILE A 74 10.15 6.07 -9.39
CA ILE A 74 10.68 7.33 -9.92
C ILE A 74 12.05 7.61 -9.31
N SER A 75 13.00 8.08 -10.13
CA SER A 75 14.39 8.32 -9.69
C SER A 75 14.58 9.61 -8.91
N THR A 76 13.69 10.57 -9.08
CA THR A 76 13.75 11.88 -8.45
C THR A 76 12.64 12.06 -7.42
N SER A 77 12.85 12.98 -6.48
CA SER A 77 11.80 13.33 -5.51
C SER A 77 10.61 13.98 -6.22
N VAL A 78 9.41 13.56 -5.84
CA VAL A 78 8.17 14.19 -6.27
C VAL A 78 7.97 15.49 -5.47
N GLU A 79 7.78 16.61 -6.16
CA GLU A 79 7.49 17.90 -5.53
C GLU A 79 6.02 17.94 -5.07
N VAL A 80 5.77 18.44 -3.87
CA VAL A 80 4.41 18.63 -3.35
C VAL A 80 4.15 20.12 -3.14
N THR A 81 3.01 20.61 -3.66
CA THR A 81 2.64 22.02 -3.61
C THR A 81 1.15 22.20 -3.29
N THR A 82 0.78 23.36 -2.80
CA THR A 82 -0.63 23.79 -2.72
C THR A 82 -1.11 24.52 -3.96
N ASP A 83 -0.20 24.80 -4.90
CA ASP A 83 -0.56 25.36 -6.20
C ASP A 83 -1.24 24.27 -7.05
N LYS A 84 -2.36 24.64 -7.67
CA LYS A 84 -3.10 23.74 -8.56
C LYS A 84 -2.57 23.75 -9.99
N ASP A 85 -1.85 24.79 -10.35
CA ASP A 85 -1.37 24.98 -11.71
C ASP A 85 -0.11 24.15 -11.98
N GLN A 86 -0.05 23.54 -13.16
CA GLN A 86 1.10 22.76 -13.64
C GLN A 86 1.50 21.57 -12.73
N VAL A 87 0.53 20.87 -12.19
CA VAL A 87 0.74 19.63 -11.44
C VAL A 87 0.31 18.42 -12.27
N ASP A 88 0.96 17.30 -12.04
CA ASP A 88 0.65 16.02 -12.72
C ASP A 88 -0.45 15.23 -12.02
N MET A 89 -0.57 15.41 -10.69
CA MET A 89 -1.66 14.87 -9.88
C MET A 89 -2.19 15.93 -8.93
N TYR A 90 -3.50 15.95 -8.70
CA TYR A 90 -4.13 16.87 -7.77
C TYR A 90 -5.09 16.21 -6.82
N PHE A 91 -4.89 16.41 -5.52
CA PHE A 91 -5.70 15.87 -4.44
C PHE A 91 -6.53 16.98 -3.80
N GLN A 92 -7.83 16.80 -3.80
CA GLN A 92 -8.77 17.81 -3.30
C GLN A 92 -9.72 17.23 -2.27
N LEU A 93 -9.80 17.88 -1.09
CA LEU A 93 -10.93 17.71 -0.18
C LEU A 93 -12.11 18.49 -0.76
N LYS A 94 -13.19 17.78 -1.03
CA LYS A 94 -14.41 18.33 -1.59
C LYS A 94 -15.60 17.54 -1.08
N ASP A 95 -16.61 18.22 -0.61
CA ASP A 95 -17.86 17.55 -0.29
C ASP A 95 -18.45 16.90 -1.55
N THR A 96 -18.35 15.60 -1.62
CA THR A 96 -18.89 14.79 -2.72
C THR A 96 -20.33 14.34 -2.46
N GLY A 97 -20.93 14.72 -1.33
CA GLY A 97 -22.22 14.22 -0.86
C GLY A 97 -22.20 12.72 -0.49
N GLY A 98 -20.99 12.12 -0.44
CA GLY A 98 -20.78 10.71 -0.17
C GLY A 98 -20.57 10.40 1.32
N LYS A 99 -20.51 9.10 1.62
CA LYS A 99 -20.16 8.62 2.96
C LYS A 99 -18.71 8.96 3.31
N PRO A 100 -18.34 9.01 4.60
CA PRO A 100 -16.94 9.11 5.00
C PRO A 100 -16.08 8.05 4.31
N GLY A 101 -14.93 8.49 3.77
CA GLY A 101 -14.01 7.63 3.02
C GLY A 101 -14.35 7.46 1.54
N SER A 102 -15.38 8.15 1.02
CA SER A 102 -15.69 8.15 -0.41
C SER A 102 -14.72 9.03 -1.20
N TYR A 103 -14.48 8.63 -2.45
CA TYR A 103 -13.61 9.39 -3.36
C TYR A 103 -14.02 9.18 -4.82
N ARG A 104 -13.59 10.11 -5.66
CA ARG A 104 -13.56 10.01 -7.10
C ARG A 104 -12.11 10.11 -7.58
N LEU A 105 -11.74 9.26 -8.51
CA LEU A 105 -10.45 9.27 -9.18
C LEU A 105 -10.67 9.30 -10.67
N GLN A 106 -10.06 10.26 -11.31
CA GLN A 106 -10.03 10.37 -12.77
C GLN A 106 -8.59 10.47 -13.24
N SER A 107 -8.17 9.56 -14.11
CA SER A 107 -6.89 9.65 -14.80
C SER A 107 -7.11 9.95 -16.28
N THR A 108 -6.21 10.73 -16.83
CA THR A 108 -6.03 10.99 -18.27
C THR A 108 -4.57 10.73 -18.63
N PRO A 109 -4.15 10.74 -19.90
CA PRO A 109 -2.73 10.61 -20.23
C PRO A 109 -1.85 11.71 -19.65
N GLU A 110 -2.40 12.89 -19.36
CA GLU A 110 -1.68 14.09 -18.92
C GLU A 110 -1.78 14.34 -17.41
N TYR A 111 -2.84 13.84 -16.76
CA TYR A 111 -3.22 14.32 -15.45
C TYR A 111 -4.05 13.30 -14.64
N ILE A 112 -3.87 13.29 -13.31
CA ILE A 112 -4.71 12.53 -12.39
C ILE A 112 -5.36 13.48 -11.39
N GLN A 113 -6.70 13.39 -11.27
CA GLN A 113 -7.47 14.15 -10.30
C GLN A 113 -8.12 13.23 -9.27
N ILE A 114 -8.00 13.61 -8.01
CA ILE A 114 -8.64 12.94 -6.89
C ILE A 114 -9.49 13.94 -6.12
N GLU A 115 -10.77 13.63 -5.94
CA GLU A 115 -11.68 14.35 -5.07
C GLU A 115 -12.17 13.38 -3.98
N ALA A 116 -12.11 13.78 -2.72
CA ALA A 116 -12.58 12.96 -1.62
C ALA A 116 -13.33 13.79 -0.58
N SER A 117 -14.29 13.17 0.09
CA SER A 117 -15.10 13.80 1.13
C SER A 117 -14.31 14.12 2.39
N ASP A 118 -13.26 13.35 2.67
CA ASP A 118 -12.42 13.46 3.85
C ASP A 118 -11.01 12.87 3.62
N TYR A 119 -10.16 13.00 4.62
CA TYR A 119 -8.80 12.45 4.61
C TYR A 119 -8.76 10.93 4.35
N SER A 120 -9.73 10.18 4.90
CA SER A 120 -9.84 8.73 4.69
C SER A 120 -10.09 8.37 3.23
N GLY A 121 -10.89 9.18 2.54
CA GLY A 121 -11.13 9.04 1.11
C GLY A 121 -9.86 9.29 0.29
N ILE A 122 -9.05 10.30 0.66
CA ILE A 122 -7.74 10.55 0.03
C ILE A 122 -6.82 9.33 0.18
N ILE A 123 -6.69 8.76 1.37
CA ILE A 123 -5.88 7.54 1.60
C ILE A 123 -6.42 6.37 0.77
N SER A 124 -7.74 6.20 0.69
CA SER A 124 -8.37 5.14 -0.12
C SER A 124 -8.08 5.31 -1.61
N ALA A 125 -8.07 6.55 -2.10
CA ALA A 125 -7.70 6.85 -3.49
C ALA A 125 -6.21 6.59 -3.77
N ILE A 126 -5.30 6.97 -2.85
CA ILE A 126 -3.88 6.66 -2.96
C ILE A 126 -3.65 5.15 -3.00
N THR A 127 -4.34 4.40 -2.17
CA THR A 127 -4.30 2.94 -2.19
C THR A 127 -4.79 2.37 -3.53
N THR A 128 -5.81 2.98 -4.12
CA THR A 128 -6.28 2.59 -5.46
C THR A 128 -5.24 2.90 -6.52
N ILE A 129 -4.55 4.04 -6.46
CA ILE A 129 -3.42 4.34 -7.34
C ILE A 129 -2.33 3.26 -7.22
N ARG A 130 -1.99 2.85 -5.98
CA ARG A 130 -1.02 1.77 -5.74
C ARG A 130 -1.44 0.46 -6.41
N GLN A 131 -2.73 0.10 -6.35
CA GLN A 131 -3.25 -1.12 -6.98
C GLN A 131 -3.40 -1.02 -8.51
N LEU A 132 -3.52 0.18 -9.06
CA LEU A 132 -3.51 0.42 -10.51
C LEU A 132 -2.11 0.30 -11.11
N LEU A 133 -1.08 0.44 -10.31
CA LEU A 133 0.30 0.23 -10.72
C LEU A 133 0.61 -1.27 -10.81
N PRO A 134 1.53 -1.68 -11.69
CA PRO A 134 1.96 -3.08 -11.76
C PRO A 134 2.55 -3.57 -10.44
N ALA A 135 2.30 -4.84 -10.09
CA ALA A 135 2.84 -5.44 -8.86
C ALA A 135 4.38 -5.38 -8.77
N ALA A 136 5.07 -5.19 -9.86
CA ALA A 136 6.52 -5.01 -9.91
C ALA A 136 7.02 -3.81 -9.08
N ILE A 137 6.16 -2.83 -8.77
CA ILE A 137 6.53 -1.70 -7.89
C ILE A 137 6.79 -2.11 -6.44
N GLU A 138 6.22 -3.23 -6.01
CA GLU A 138 6.37 -3.73 -4.63
C GLU A 138 7.74 -4.40 -4.41
N VAL A 139 8.44 -4.72 -5.48
CA VAL A 139 9.75 -5.36 -5.43
C VAL A 139 10.79 -4.32 -5.87
N GLN A 140 11.81 -4.08 -5.05
CA GLN A 140 12.96 -3.28 -5.48
C GLN A 140 13.63 -3.99 -6.67
N GLY A 141 13.48 -3.43 -7.85
CA GLY A 141 13.91 -4.05 -9.10
C GLY A 141 14.36 -3.02 -10.12
N GLU A 142 14.43 -3.44 -11.35
CA GLU A 142 14.89 -2.65 -12.48
C GLU A 142 14.05 -1.37 -12.67
N LYS A 143 14.73 -0.26 -12.93
CA LYS A 143 14.09 0.99 -13.34
C LYS A 143 13.43 0.78 -14.69
N GLN A 144 12.11 0.76 -14.71
CA GLN A 144 11.33 0.72 -15.94
C GLN A 144 10.30 1.83 -15.90
N THR A 145 9.73 2.13 -17.07
CA THR A 145 8.65 3.10 -17.15
C THR A 145 7.36 2.45 -16.67
N TYR A 146 6.73 3.05 -15.67
CA TYR A 146 5.45 2.60 -15.14
C TYR A 146 4.33 3.54 -15.59
N SER A 147 3.14 3.00 -15.73
CA SER A 147 1.97 3.79 -16.11
C SER A 147 0.73 3.32 -15.36
N ILE A 148 -0.21 4.25 -15.22
CA ILE A 148 -1.53 4.04 -14.65
C ILE A 148 -2.53 4.07 -15.80
N PRO A 149 -3.43 3.08 -15.96
CA PRO A 149 -4.44 3.10 -17.01
C PRO A 149 -5.37 4.30 -16.88
N VAL A 150 -5.91 4.77 -18.00
CA VAL A 150 -6.94 5.83 -17.98
C VAL A 150 -8.24 5.23 -17.47
N VAL A 151 -8.67 5.71 -16.30
CA VAL A 151 -9.86 5.22 -15.59
C VAL A 151 -10.66 6.36 -14.97
N GLN A 152 -11.95 6.10 -14.80
CA GLN A 152 -12.83 6.87 -13.92
C GLN A 152 -13.35 5.91 -12.85
N ILE A 153 -13.10 6.25 -11.60
CA ILE A 153 -13.46 5.44 -10.43
C ILE A 153 -14.27 6.32 -9.47
N GLU A 154 -15.43 5.78 -9.06
CA GLU A 154 -16.14 6.27 -7.89
C GLU A 154 -16.20 5.13 -6.88
N ASP A 155 -15.81 5.42 -5.65
CA ASP A 155 -15.77 4.41 -4.60
C ASP A 155 -16.18 4.99 -3.25
N ALA A 156 -16.75 4.13 -2.42
CA ALA A 156 -17.16 4.43 -1.06
C ALA A 156 -17.12 3.15 -0.21
N PRO A 157 -16.74 3.24 1.07
CA PRO A 157 -16.74 2.08 1.95
C PRO A 157 -18.14 1.47 2.08
N ARG A 158 -18.25 0.15 1.91
CA ARG A 158 -19.48 -0.61 2.22
C ARG A 158 -19.78 -0.59 3.71
N PHE A 159 -18.72 -0.80 4.51
CA PHE A 159 -18.77 -0.88 5.97
C PHE A 159 -17.87 0.20 6.56
N GLU A 160 -18.35 0.86 7.61
CA GLU A 160 -17.59 1.85 8.36
C GLU A 160 -16.45 1.21 9.15
N TRP A 161 -16.69 0.04 9.72
CA TRP A 161 -15.71 -0.76 10.44
C TRP A 161 -15.10 -1.83 9.53
N ARG A 162 -13.82 -1.70 9.24
CA ARG A 162 -13.04 -2.67 8.45
C ARG A 162 -11.78 -3.01 9.22
N GLY A 163 -11.91 -3.96 10.14
CA GLY A 163 -10.89 -4.27 11.14
C GLY A 163 -10.07 -5.50 10.83
N PHE A 164 -8.88 -5.50 11.39
CA PHE A 164 -8.00 -6.66 11.49
C PHE A 164 -7.46 -6.74 12.92
N MET A 165 -7.39 -7.95 13.48
CA MET A 165 -6.85 -8.18 14.82
C MET A 165 -5.54 -8.95 14.72
N LEU A 166 -4.49 -8.44 15.40
CA LEU A 166 -3.21 -9.10 15.55
C LEU A 166 -3.00 -9.50 17.00
N ASP A 167 -2.85 -10.77 17.25
CA ASP A 167 -2.54 -11.32 18.57
C ASP A 167 -1.03 -11.33 18.79
N ALA A 168 -0.54 -10.34 19.52
CA ALA A 168 0.86 -10.26 19.93
C ALA A 168 1.12 -10.88 21.32
N SER A 169 0.07 -11.25 22.04
CA SER A 169 0.20 -11.89 23.35
C SER A 169 0.60 -13.36 23.22
N ARG A 170 -0.12 -14.14 22.39
CA ARG A 170 0.19 -15.55 22.19
C ARG A 170 1.43 -15.76 21.35
N HIS A 171 1.66 -14.89 20.38
CA HIS A 171 2.86 -14.87 19.55
C HIS A 171 3.41 -13.45 19.48
N PHE A 172 4.71 -13.28 19.73
CA PHE A 172 5.35 -11.97 19.67
C PHE A 172 5.57 -11.55 18.21
N TRP A 173 5.17 -10.31 17.91
CA TRP A 173 5.42 -9.64 16.63
C TRP A 173 6.32 -8.44 16.86
N ASN A 174 7.43 -8.38 16.16
CA ASN A 174 8.32 -7.22 16.26
C ASN A 174 7.77 -5.98 15.52
N LYS A 175 8.39 -4.82 15.75
CA LYS A 175 7.95 -3.53 15.17
C LYS A 175 7.79 -3.60 13.64
N ASN A 176 8.71 -4.25 12.93
CA ASN A 176 8.69 -4.29 11.46
C ASN A 176 7.57 -5.20 10.94
N GLU A 177 7.32 -6.30 11.59
CA GLU A 177 6.21 -7.21 11.27
C GLU A 177 4.86 -6.50 11.47
N VAL A 178 4.69 -5.76 12.57
CA VAL A 178 3.48 -4.97 12.80
C VAL A 178 3.33 -3.87 11.75
N LYS A 179 4.41 -3.17 11.37
CA LYS A 179 4.40 -2.17 10.30
C LYS A 179 3.98 -2.80 8.96
N HIS A 180 4.48 -3.99 8.66
CA HIS A 180 4.09 -4.72 7.46
C HIS A 180 2.59 -5.07 7.43
N VAL A 181 2.06 -5.54 8.57
CA VAL A 181 0.61 -5.79 8.71
C VAL A 181 -0.19 -4.51 8.45
N LEU A 182 0.22 -3.37 9.02
CA LEU A 182 -0.45 -2.08 8.82
C LEU A 182 -0.39 -1.63 7.35
N ASP A 183 0.72 -1.88 6.65
CA ASP A 183 0.84 -1.59 5.23
C ASP A 183 -0.11 -2.45 4.39
N LEU A 184 -0.19 -3.75 4.67
CA LEU A 184 -1.17 -4.64 4.05
C LEU A 184 -2.61 -4.22 4.35
N MET A 185 -2.91 -3.82 5.58
CA MET A 185 -4.22 -3.29 5.95
C MET A 185 -4.55 -2.03 5.14
N SER A 186 -3.59 -1.13 4.96
CA SER A 186 -3.74 0.04 4.11
C SER A 186 -4.01 -0.36 2.66
N LEU A 187 -3.25 -1.32 2.11
CA LEU A 187 -3.41 -1.80 0.74
C LEU A 187 -4.83 -2.33 0.46
N TYR A 188 -5.48 -2.95 1.44
CA TYR A 188 -6.84 -3.46 1.33
C TYR A 188 -7.90 -2.53 1.95
N LYS A 189 -7.56 -1.26 2.18
CA LYS A 189 -8.47 -0.23 2.70
C LYS A 189 -9.10 -0.57 4.06
N LEU A 190 -8.43 -1.39 4.88
CA LEU A 190 -8.82 -1.63 6.26
C LEU A 190 -8.50 -0.37 7.10
N ASN A 191 -9.35 -0.04 8.10
CA ASN A 191 -9.23 1.21 8.84
C ASN A 191 -9.20 1.06 10.35
N LYS A 192 -9.31 -0.14 10.89
CA LYS A 192 -9.26 -0.42 12.32
C LYS A 192 -8.27 -1.55 12.58
N PHE A 193 -7.26 -1.25 13.37
CA PHE A 193 -6.27 -2.23 13.84
C PHE A 193 -6.55 -2.55 15.31
N HIS A 194 -6.91 -3.79 15.59
CA HIS A 194 -7.06 -4.28 16.94
C HIS A 194 -5.77 -4.99 17.34
N TRP A 195 -4.97 -4.35 18.14
CA TRP A 195 -3.71 -4.90 18.62
C TRP A 195 -3.89 -5.54 19.99
N HIS A 196 -3.90 -6.89 20.05
CA HIS A 196 -4.04 -7.64 21.28
C HIS A 196 -2.65 -7.84 21.89
N LEU A 197 -2.33 -7.02 22.89
CA LEU A 197 -0.98 -6.89 23.44
C LEU A 197 -0.74 -7.66 24.74
N SER A 198 -1.80 -8.07 25.44
CA SER A 198 -1.67 -8.71 26.76
C SER A 198 -2.76 -9.73 27.02
N ASP A 199 -2.34 -10.89 27.49
CA ASP A 199 -3.18 -11.99 27.92
C ASP A 199 -2.38 -12.86 28.90
N ASP A 200 -2.91 -14.02 29.35
CA ASP A 200 -2.25 -14.94 30.26
C ASP A 200 -0.93 -15.53 29.72
N GLN A 201 -0.78 -15.60 28.38
CA GLN A 201 0.44 -16.12 27.76
C GLN A 201 1.57 -15.11 27.67
N GLY A 202 1.29 -13.81 27.74
CA GLY A 202 2.34 -12.78 27.69
C GLY A 202 1.81 -11.37 27.76
N TRP A 203 2.53 -10.54 28.47
CA TRP A 203 2.30 -9.11 28.58
C TRP A 203 3.30 -8.33 27.73
N ARG A 204 2.83 -7.51 26.75
CA ARG A 204 3.70 -6.81 25.81
C ARG A 204 3.76 -5.28 26.02
N ILE A 205 2.88 -4.74 26.87
CA ILE A 205 2.81 -3.30 27.14
C ILE A 205 3.80 -2.96 28.27
N GLU A 206 4.78 -2.11 27.98
CA GLU A 206 5.68 -1.59 28.99
C GLU A 206 4.94 -0.52 29.81
N ILE A 207 4.89 -0.71 31.14
CA ILE A 207 4.33 0.24 32.08
C ILE A 207 5.45 0.57 33.09
N GLU A 208 5.96 1.81 33.06
CA GLU A 208 7.10 2.24 33.89
C GLU A 208 6.89 1.97 35.39
N LYS A 209 5.65 2.17 35.85
CA LYS A 209 5.27 1.92 37.23
C LYS A 209 5.26 0.44 37.62
N TYR A 210 5.15 -0.46 36.63
CA TYR A 210 5.05 -1.91 36.84
C TYR A 210 6.00 -2.67 35.91
N PRO A 211 7.34 -2.47 36.05
CA PRO A 211 8.31 -3.03 35.09
C PRO A 211 8.30 -4.55 35.02
N LEU A 212 7.93 -5.23 36.12
CA LEU A 212 7.86 -6.70 36.17
C LEU A 212 6.82 -7.30 35.18
N LEU A 213 5.85 -6.51 34.73
CA LEU A 213 4.89 -6.97 33.70
C LEU A 213 5.59 -7.31 32.39
N THR A 214 6.61 -6.56 32.00
CA THR A 214 7.38 -6.83 30.78
C THR A 214 8.69 -7.59 31.05
N GLU A 215 9.32 -7.38 32.20
CA GLU A 215 10.56 -8.09 32.54
C GLU A 215 10.34 -9.59 32.79
N LYS A 216 9.21 -9.94 33.42
CA LYS A 216 8.83 -11.32 33.75
C LYS A 216 7.60 -11.79 32.97
N GLY A 217 6.55 -10.97 32.92
CA GLY A 217 5.27 -11.33 32.31
C GLY A 217 5.32 -11.44 30.78
N ALA A 218 6.33 -10.86 30.13
CA ALA A 218 6.54 -11.02 28.69
C ALA A 218 7.20 -12.35 28.31
N TRP A 219 7.69 -13.12 29.28
CA TRP A 219 8.44 -14.35 29.07
C TRP A 219 7.67 -15.54 29.65
N ARG A 220 7.63 -16.64 28.90
CA ARG A 220 7.06 -17.88 29.40
C ARG A 220 7.85 -19.11 28.93
N LYS A 221 7.74 -20.18 29.70
CA LYS A 221 8.20 -21.50 29.27
C LYS A 221 7.07 -22.20 28.54
N PHE A 222 7.39 -22.92 27.49
CA PHE A 222 6.41 -23.75 26.82
C PHE A 222 5.83 -24.80 27.76
N ASN A 223 4.51 -24.87 27.82
CA ASN A 223 3.78 -25.89 28.54
C ASN A 223 3.63 -27.16 27.69
N LYS A 224 2.90 -28.18 28.21
CA LYS A 224 2.67 -29.41 27.49
C LYS A 224 1.92 -29.25 26.18
N HIS A 225 0.96 -28.30 26.15
CA HIS A 225 0.15 -27.99 24.95
C HIS A 225 1.00 -27.35 23.88
N ASP A 226 1.79 -26.33 24.24
CA ASP A 226 2.72 -25.67 23.31
C ASP A 226 3.68 -26.66 22.67
N ARG A 227 4.23 -27.58 23.47
CA ARG A 227 5.12 -28.66 22.97
C ARG A 227 4.45 -29.57 21.96
N THR A 228 3.18 -29.87 22.13
CA THR A 228 2.40 -30.66 21.18
C THR A 228 2.21 -29.91 19.87
N CYS A 229 1.90 -28.60 19.93
CA CYS A 229 1.79 -27.78 18.75
C CYS A 229 3.13 -27.64 18.00
N MET A 230 4.22 -27.45 18.73
CA MET A 230 5.57 -27.39 18.16
C MET A 230 5.99 -28.71 17.50
N ALA A 231 5.62 -29.85 18.08
CA ALA A 231 5.90 -31.16 17.49
C ALA A 231 5.20 -31.29 16.13
N ARG A 232 3.91 -30.95 16.06
CA ARG A 232 3.17 -30.92 14.78
C ARG A 232 3.79 -29.97 13.76
N ALA A 233 4.17 -28.77 14.18
CA ALA A 233 4.82 -27.81 13.29
C ALA A 233 6.15 -28.33 12.73
N LYS A 234 6.93 -29.09 13.51
CA LYS A 234 8.15 -29.71 13.02
C LYS A 234 7.87 -30.85 12.05
N GLU A 235 6.81 -31.64 12.29
CA GLU A 235 6.39 -32.69 11.37
C GLU A 235 5.92 -32.12 10.02
N GLU A 236 5.38 -30.90 10.01
CA GLU A 236 4.93 -30.17 8.84
C GLU A 236 6.05 -29.31 8.20
N ASP A 237 7.31 -29.44 8.64
CA ASP A 237 8.48 -28.66 8.23
C ASP A 237 8.34 -27.13 8.43
N ASN A 238 7.52 -26.76 9.41
CA ASN A 238 7.26 -25.37 9.77
C ASN A 238 8.04 -24.99 11.03
N THR A 239 9.26 -24.47 10.85
CA THR A 239 10.22 -24.19 11.93
C THR A 239 10.18 -22.77 12.48
N ASP A 240 9.29 -21.90 12.01
CA ASP A 240 9.27 -20.45 12.35
C ASP A 240 8.77 -20.11 13.76
N PHE A 241 8.54 -21.11 14.61
CA PHE A 241 8.00 -20.94 15.97
C PHE A 241 9.00 -20.50 17.04
N LEU A 242 10.27 -20.39 16.73
CA LEU A 242 11.32 -20.12 17.72
C LEU A 242 11.76 -18.65 17.69
N ILE A 243 10.88 -17.71 17.97
CA ILE A 243 11.20 -16.28 17.95
C ILE A 243 11.55 -15.76 19.34
N PRO A 244 12.67 -15.02 19.50
CA PRO A 244 13.02 -14.32 20.73
C PRO A 244 11.97 -13.27 21.08
N GLN A 245 11.69 -13.11 22.35
CA GLN A 245 10.66 -12.19 22.82
C GLN A 245 11.26 -10.81 23.11
N ASN A 246 10.84 -9.80 22.39
CA ASN A 246 11.20 -8.40 22.61
C ASN A 246 10.02 -7.61 23.16
N LYS A 247 10.33 -6.49 23.83
CA LYS A 247 9.34 -5.59 24.41
C LYS A 247 8.77 -4.66 23.35
N ILE A 248 7.47 -4.38 23.43
CA ILE A 248 6.83 -3.29 22.70
C ILE A 248 6.69 -2.13 23.69
N ARG A 249 7.22 -0.96 23.32
CA ARG A 249 7.05 0.26 24.09
C ARG A 249 5.99 1.13 23.41
N ILE A 250 4.96 1.52 24.17
CA ILE A 250 3.99 2.52 23.77
C ILE A 250 4.48 3.84 24.30
N VAL A 251 4.69 4.83 23.43
CA VAL A 251 5.18 6.15 23.79
C VAL A 251 4.00 7.05 24.18
N GLU A 252 4.25 8.00 25.10
CA GLU A 252 3.26 8.98 25.55
C GLU A 252 2.71 9.77 24.35
N GLY A 253 1.39 9.80 24.19
CA GLY A 253 0.69 10.36 23.03
C GLY A 253 -0.13 9.35 22.23
N ASP A 254 0.11 8.06 22.40
CA ASP A 254 -0.71 7.01 21.83
C ASP A 254 -2.03 6.93 22.61
N THR A 255 -3.16 7.09 21.90
CA THR A 255 -4.47 7.09 22.55
C THR A 255 -4.86 5.68 22.97
N LEU A 256 -4.64 5.34 24.23
CA LEU A 256 -5.10 4.09 24.85
C LEU A 256 -6.54 4.28 25.34
N TYR A 257 -7.49 3.59 24.72
CA TYR A 257 -8.86 3.53 25.25
C TYR A 257 -8.97 2.42 26.30
N GLY A 258 -9.07 2.88 27.51
CA GLY A 258 -9.33 2.31 28.81
C GLY A 258 -9.60 0.82 28.97
N GLY A 259 -8.84 0.22 29.88
CA GLY A 259 -9.22 -0.92 30.71
C GLY A 259 -9.31 -2.30 30.06
N MET A 260 -8.97 -2.43 28.79
CA MET A 260 -8.98 -3.71 28.11
C MET A 260 -7.58 -4.07 27.57
N THR A 261 -7.33 -5.36 27.53
CA THR A 261 -6.11 -6.00 27.05
C THR A 261 -5.83 -5.83 25.55
N ALA A 262 -6.57 -4.96 24.88
CA ALA A 262 -6.46 -4.73 23.44
C ALA A 262 -6.48 -3.25 23.10
N LEU A 263 -5.61 -2.85 22.19
CA LEU A 263 -5.50 -1.51 21.62
C LEU A 263 -6.14 -1.50 20.24
N THR A 264 -7.10 -0.60 20.01
CA THR A 264 -7.66 -0.37 18.67
C THR A 264 -7.17 0.97 18.15
N ILE A 265 -6.37 0.94 17.08
CA ILE A 265 -5.77 2.12 16.47
C ILE A 265 -6.45 2.38 15.12
N SER A 266 -6.78 3.65 14.85
CA SER A 266 -7.16 4.04 13.49
C SER A 266 -5.89 4.18 12.64
N ILE A 267 -5.82 3.48 11.51
CA ILE A 267 -4.63 3.47 10.64
C ILE A 267 -4.23 4.86 10.16
N HIS A 268 -5.17 5.79 10.11
CA HIS A 268 -4.93 7.17 9.68
C HIS A 268 -4.07 8.01 10.64
N THR A 269 -4.01 7.64 11.91
CA THR A 269 -3.25 8.36 12.94
C THR A 269 -1.84 7.79 13.16
N TRP A 270 -1.58 6.56 12.73
CA TRP A 270 -0.36 5.86 13.13
C TRP A 270 0.92 6.31 12.39
N ARG A 271 0.81 6.91 11.20
CA ARG A 271 2.00 7.37 10.42
C ARG A 271 2.55 8.73 10.86
N ASN A 272 1.88 9.44 11.75
CA ASN A 272 2.31 10.76 12.25
C ASN A 272 3.08 10.72 13.56
N THR A 273 3.33 9.54 14.13
CA THR A 273 4.10 9.34 15.35
C THR A 273 5.38 8.56 15.06
N GLU A 274 6.47 9.27 14.80
CA GLU A 274 7.84 8.73 14.90
C GLU A 274 8.39 8.92 16.31
#